data_1b0d04247e30286c5a2df3f6168985b0
#
_entry.id   1b0d04247e30286c5a2df3f6168985b0
#
_cell.length_a   1.000
_cell.length_b   1.000
_cell.length_c   1.000
_cell.angle_alpha   90.00
_cell.angle_beta   90.00
_cell.angle_gamma   90.00
#
_symmetry.space_group_name_H-M   'P 1'
#
loop_
_entity.id
_entity.type
_entity.pdbx_description
1 polymer ?
#
loop_
_entity_poly.entity_id
_entity_poly.type
_entity_poly.pdbx_seq_one_letter_code
_entity_poly.pdbx_strand_id
1 'polypeptide(L)'
;QGGYDVADSIYVARAHHNGDNIPGKLVPSHGCCYVPWGGEEHRHHDYQVLCXPEGMQLEWRFTSGGDIPPGAIQGGMTSEGEPLXIGRHEHEGTMIXGKIQPSHGVVYISFGGGEHSYS
;
A
#
# COMPACT_ATOMS: atom_id res chain seq x y z
N GLN A 1 6.86 5.28 -25.64
CA GLN A 1 6.06 5.31 -25.33
C GLN A 1 6.08 5.76 -24.32
N GLY A 2 6.15 6.45 -24.33
CA GLY A 2 6.24 7.07 -23.39
C GLY A 2 5.65 6.53 -22.44
N GLY A 3 5.32 6.15 -22.35
CA GLY A 3 4.69 5.85 -21.48
C GLY A 3 4.98 4.61 -21.07
N TYR A 4 5.87 4.18 -20.99
CA TYR A 4 6.06 3.07 -20.69
C TYR A 4 6.24 2.78 -19.40
N ASP A 5 6.73 3.51 -18.86
CA ASP A 5 6.68 3.43 -17.55
C ASP A 5 5.36 3.15 -17.17
N VAL A 6 4.61 3.71 -17.79
CA VAL A 6 3.33 3.50 -17.45
C VAL A 6 3.02 2.13 -17.58
N ALA A 7 3.76 1.40 -18.26
CA ALA A 7 3.43 0.05 -18.43
C ALA A 7 3.82 -0.81 -17.26
N ASP A 8 4.52 -0.28 -16.30
CA ASP A 8 4.89 -1.09 -15.15
C ASP A 8 3.65 -1.44 -14.36
N SER A 9 3.41 -2.72 -14.13
CA SER A 9 2.35 -3.14 -13.23
C SER A 9 2.85 -3.00 -11.82
N ILE A 10 1.95 -2.60 -10.94
CA ILE A 10 2.27 -2.46 -9.54
C ILE A 10 1.34 -3.38 -8.76
N TYR A 11 1.88 -4.15 -7.85
CA TYR A 11 1.12 -5.13 -7.10
C TYR A 11 1.08 -4.78 -5.63
N VAL A 12 0.03 -5.22 -4.95
CA VAL A 12 -0.06 -5.02 -3.51
C VAL A 12 0.90 -5.97 -2.83
N ALA A 13 1.73 -5.44 -1.94
CA ALA A 13 2.68 -6.25 -1.21
C ALA A 13 2.83 -5.65 0.18
N ARG A 14 3.53 -6.36 1.06
CA ARG A 14 3.78 -5.84 2.39
C ARG A 14 5.16 -6.26 2.87
N ALA A 15 5.71 -5.48 3.77
CA ALA A 15 7.01 -5.79 4.33
C ALA A 15 7.08 -5.32 5.77
N HIS A 16 7.94 -5.96 6.54
CA HIS A 16 8.13 -5.55 7.94
C HIS A 16 9.11 -4.39 7.98
N HIS A 17 8.77 -3.37 8.75
CA HIS A 17 9.62 -2.20 8.91
C HIS A 17 9.40 -1.61 10.29
N ASN A 18 10.47 -1.57 11.09
CA ASN A 18 10.41 -1.02 12.45
C ASN A 18 9.26 -1.59 13.28
N GLY A 19 9.07 -2.90 13.18
CA GLY A 19 8.07 -3.58 13.99
C GLY A 19 6.67 -3.58 13.41
N ASP A 20 6.42 -2.81 12.37
CA ASP A 20 5.13 -2.80 11.70
C ASP A 20 5.20 -3.77 10.52
N ASN A 21 4.05 -4.34 10.15
CA ASN A 21 3.94 -5.09 8.91
C ASN A 21 3.11 -4.21 8.00
N ILE A 22 3.70 -3.64 6.95
CA ILE A 22 3.14 -2.50 6.25
C ILE A 22 2.74 -2.79 4.83
N PRO A 23 1.46 -2.58 4.45
CA PRO A 23 1.06 -2.70 3.05
C PRO A 23 1.68 -1.60 2.21
N GLY A 24 2.16 -1.96 1.05
CA GLY A 24 2.74 -1.02 0.12
C GLY A 24 2.68 -1.55 -1.29
N LYS A 25 3.69 -1.26 -2.09
CA LYS A 25 3.66 -1.59 -3.51
C LYS A 25 4.89 -2.39 -3.91
N LEU A 26 4.68 -3.41 -4.72
CA LEU A 26 5.77 -4.12 -5.36
C LEU A 26 5.92 -3.55 -6.76
N VAL A 27 7.12 -3.15 -7.09
CA VAL A 27 7.44 -2.68 -8.43
C VAL A 27 8.39 -3.73 -9.02
N PRO A 28 7.86 -4.63 -9.86
CA PRO A 28 8.69 -5.75 -10.31
C PRO A 28 9.96 -5.34 -11.03
N SER A 29 9.90 -4.26 -11.81
CA SER A 29 11.10 -3.84 -12.52
C SER A 29 12.19 -3.38 -11.57
N HIS A 30 11.84 -3.01 -10.33
CA HIS A 30 12.84 -2.62 -9.35
C HIS A 30 13.22 -3.80 -8.47
N GLY A 31 12.45 -4.89 -8.50
CA GLY A 31 12.75 -6.05 -7.67
C GLY A 31 12.54 -5.84 -6.19
N CYS A 32 11.66 -4.93 -5.81
CA CYS A 32 11.48 -4.64 -4.40
C CYS A 32 10.10 -4.08 -4.09
N CYS A 33 9.78 -4.10 -2.81
CA CYS A 33 8.54 -3.57 -2.28
C CYS A 33 8.86 -2.27 -1.56
N TYR A 34 8.04 -1.26 -1.79
CA TYR A 34 8.19 0.02 -1.12
C TYR A 34 7.04 0.21 -0.16
N VAL A 35 7.34 0.61 1.07
CA VAL A 35 6.32 0.87 2.08
C VAL A 35 6.48 2.27 2.64
N PRO A 36 5.37 2.94 3.00
CA PRO A 36 5.43 4.29 3.58
C PRO A 36 5.55 4.21 5.10
N TRP A 37 6.51 4.92 5.67
CA TRP A 37 6.67 4.94 7.10
C TRP A 37 7.53 6.14 7.51
N GLY A 38 7.06 6.88 8.50
CA GLY A 38 7.88 7.95 9.07
C GLY A 38 8.18 9.10 8.12
N GLY A 39 7.30 9.35 7.17
CA GLY A 39 7.50 10.43 6.22
C GLY A 39 8.29 10.05 5.00
N GLU A 40 8.75 8.81 4.93
CA GLU A 40 9.63 8.36 3.86
C GLU A 40 9.13 7.12 3.19
N GLU A 41 9.69 6.84 2.02
CA GLU A 41 9.46 5.60 1.30
C GLU A 41 10.61 4.67 1.63
N HIS A 42 10.30 3.44 2.06
CA HIS A 42 11.33 2.49 2.43
C HIS A 42 11.31 1.28 1.51
N ARG A 43 12.48 0.87 1.03
CA ARG A 43 12.59 -0.20 0.06
C ARG A 43 12.97 -1.50 0.77
N HIS A 44 12.29 -2.59 0.40
CA HIS A 44 12.54 -3.89 0.99
C HIS A 44 12.67 -4.95 -0.07
N HIS A 45 13.64 -5.83 0.09
CA HIS A 45 13.81 -6.94 -0.82
C HIS A 45 13.19 -8.23 -0.29
N ASP A 46 12.75 -8.25 0.97
CA ASP A 46 12.00 -9.36 1.52
C ASP A 46 10.57 -8.87 1.77
N TYR A 47 9.60 -9.50 1.15
CA TYR A 47 8.23 -9.03 1.21
C TYR A 47 7.26 -10.14 0.85
N GLN A 48 5.97 -9.92 1.09
CA GLN A 48 4.92 -10.83 0.69
C GLN A 48 4.00 -10.13 -0.29
N VAL A 49 3.55 -10.85 -1.31
CA VAL A 49 2.68 -10.29 -2.34
C VAL A 49 1.27 -10.80 -2.11
N LEU A 50 0.28 -9.92 -2.22
CA LEU A 50 -1.10 -10.32 -2.04
C LEU A 50 -1.54 -11.10 -3.27
N CYS A 51 -2.12 -12.27 -3.06
CA CYS A 51 -2.60 -13.12 -4.15
C CYS A 51 -4.06 -13.46 -3.94
N UNK A 52 -4.85 -13.42 -4.76
CA UNK A 52 -5.89 -13.71 -4.64
C UNK A 52 -6.04 -14.94 -4.85
N PRO A 53 -6.62 -15.87 -4.23
CA PRO A 53 -6.85 -17.28 -4.52
C PRO A 53 -7.82 -17.44 -5.67
N GLU A 54 -7.65 -18.52 -6.36
CA GLU A 54 -8.52 -18.78 -7.50
C GLU A 54 -9.96 -18.83 -7.03
N GLY A 55 -10.85 -18.19 -7.77
CA GLY A 55 -12.25 -18.17 -7.41
C GLY A 55 -12.65 -17.02 -6.50
N MET A 56 -11.70 -16.28 -5.96
CA MET A 56 -12.03 -15.18 -5.11
C MET A 56 -12.05 -13.90 -5.92
N GLN A 57 -13.02 -13.04 -5.66
CA GLN A 57 -13.09 -11.75 -6.30
C GLN A 57 -12.81 -10.65 -5.32
N LEU A 58 -11.96 -9.72 -5.69
CA LEU A 58 -11.67 -8.55 -4.88
C LEU A 58 -12.15 -7.33 -5.63
N GLU A 59 -12.58 -6.32 -4.90
CA GLU A 59 -13.00 -5.08 -5.53
C GLU A 59 -12.52 -3.91 -4.71
N TRP A 60 -12.33 -2.79 -5.38
CA TRP A 60 -11.95 -1.55 -4.71
C TRP A 60 -13.21 -0.79 -4.35
N ARG A 61 -13.23 -0.20 -3.17
CA ARG A 61 -14.34 0.63 -2.74
C ARG A 61 -13.83 1.98 -2.31
N PHE A 62 -14.54 3.04 -2.68
CA PHE A 62 -14.17 4.37 -2.24
C PHE A 62 -14.46 4.54 -0.77
N THR A 63 -13.56 5.23 -0.08
CA THR A 63 -13.77 5.56 1.31
C THR A 63 -12.98 6.83 1.61
N SER A 64 -13.11 7.35 2.81
CA SER A 64 -12.37 8.53 3.21
C SER A 64 -12.31 8.61 4.73
N GLY A 65 -11.40 9.43 5.23
CA GLY A 65 -11.32 9.69 6.66
C GLY A 65 -10.93 8.49 7.50
N GLY A 66 -10.30 7.49 6.88
CA GLY A 66 -9.91 6.31 7.64
C GLY A 66 -11.03 5.31 7.86
N ASP A 67 -12.22 5.54 7.26
CA ASP A 67 -13.30 4.59 7.38
C ASP A 67 -12.92 3.31 6.70
N ILE A 68 -13.26 2.18 7.33
CA ILE A 68 -12.94 0.87 6.77
C ILE A 68 -14.24 0.20 6.38
N PRO A 69 -14.53 0.04 5.08
CA PRO A 69 -15.76 -0.64 4.67
C PRO A 69 -15.77 -2.07 5.15
N PRO A 70 -16.96 -2.63 5.44
CA PRO A 70 -17.03 -4.02 5.84
C PRO A 70 -16.41 -4.91 4.77
N GLY A 71 -15.65 -5.90 5.19
CA GLY A 71 -15.01 -6.81 4.25
C GLY A 71 -13.67 -6.33 3.72
N ALA A 72 -13.23 -5.15 4.15
CA ALA A 72 -11.93 -4.67 3.70
C ALA A 72 -10.83 -5.61 4.15
N ILE A 73 -9.79 -5.70 3.34
CA ILE A 73 -8.72 -6.64 3.64
C ILE A 73 -7.71 -6.01 4.57
N GLN A 74 -7.45 -6.67 5.69
CA GLN A 74 -6.38 -6.24 6.57
C GLN A 74 -5.08 -6.69 5.94
N GLY A 75 -4.25 -5.73 5.57
CA GLY A 75 -3.00 -6.05 4.92
C GLY A 75 -1.79 -6.09 5.83
N GLY A 76 -1.95 -5.61 7.06
CA GLY A 76 -0.82 -5.59 7.96
C GLY A 76 -1.24 -5.11 9.34
N MET A 77 -0.25 -4.68 10.13
CA MET A 77 -0.50 -4.31 11.50
C MET A 77 0.66 -3.51 12.02
N THR A 78 0.38 -2.52 12.85
CA THR A 78 1.46 -1.78 13.47
C THR A 78 2.06 -2.58 14.61
N SER A 79 3.21 -2.16 15.09
CA SER A 79 3.86 -2.85 16.21
C SER A 79 3.02 -2.82 17.46
N GLU A 80 2.06 -1.90 17.54
CA GLU A 80 1.19 -1.82 18.71
C GLU A 80 -0.16 -2.48 18.50
N GLY A 81 -0.29 -3.22 17.41
CA GLY A 81 -1.49 -4.03 17.21
C GLY A 81 -2.62 -3.37 16.42
N GLU A 82 -2.40 -2.19 15.85
CA GLU A 82 -3.45 -1.58 15.06
C GLU A 82 -3.49 -2.21 13.67
N PRO A 83 -4.66 -2.69 13.19
CA PRO A 83 -4.73 -3.22 11.84
C PRO A 83 -4.50 -2.14 10.80
N LEU A 84 -3.83 -2.52 9.75
CA LEU A 84 -3.62 -1.64 8.60
C LEU A 84 -4.34 -2.23 7.40
N UNK A 85 -5.12 -1.56 6.79
CA UNK A 85 -5.83 -2.04 5.76
C UNK A 85 -5.14 -1.70 4.56
N ILE A 86 -5.60 -2.28 3.40
CA ILE A 86 -5.01 -2.01 2.12
C ILE A 86 -5.81 -0.93 1.42
N GLY A 87 -5.14 0.11 1.01
CA GLY A 87 -5.80 1.19 0.31
C GLY A 87 -4.96 1.68 -0.85
N ARG A 88 -5.53 2.58 -1.64
CA ARG A 88 -4.76 3.18 -2.72
C ARG A 88 -5.28 4.58 -3.00
N HIS A 89 -4.43 5.40 -3.56
CA HIS A 89 -4.82 6.75 -3.94
C HIS A 89 -3.97 7.20 -5.10
N GLU A 90 -4.55 8.02 -5.96
CA GLU A 90 -3.81 8.58 -7.07
C GLU A 90 -2.83 9.63 -6.57
N HIS A 91 -1.61 9.59 -7.08
CA HIS A 91 -0.60 10.56 -6.72
C HIS A 91 0.17 10.88 -8.00
N GLU A 92 0.09 12.13 -8.45
CA GLU A 92 0.79 12.58 -9.65
C GLU A 92 0.53 11.68 -10.83
N GLY A 93 -0.71 11.28 -11.01
CA GLY A 93 -1.11 10.50 -12.17
C GLY A 93 -0.94 9.01 -12.07
N THR A 94 -0.45 8.51 -10.93
CA THR A 94 -0.23 7.09 -10.73
C THR A 94 -1.09 6.62 -9.56
N MET A 95 -1.74 5.48 -9.71
CA MET A 95 -2.55 4.93 -8.64
C MET A 95 -1.64 4.06 -7.80
N ILE A 96 -1.49 4.42 -6.55
CA ILE A 96 -0.51 3.78 -5.68
C ILE A 96 -1.12 3.11 -4.47
N UNK A 97 -0.87 1.92 -4.05
CA UNK A 97 -1.25 1.15 -3.10
C UNK A 97 -0.54 1.51 -1.93
N GLY A 98 -1.09 1.43 -0.91
CA GLY A 98 -0.44 1.75 0.35
C GLY A 98 -1.25 1.26 1.52
N LYS A 99 -1.14 1.96 2.67
CA LYS A 99 -1.77 1.52 3.90
C LYS A 99 -2.80 2.53 4.36
N ILE A 100 -3.96 2.05 4.81
CA ILE A 100 -4.90 2.90 5.53
C ILE A 100 -4.64 2.66 7.01
N GLN A 101 -4.38 3.74 7.73
CA GLN A 101 -4.19 3.66 9.17
C GLN A 101 -5.38 4.35 9.83
N PRO A 102 -6.34 3.57 10.32
CA PRO A 102 -7.59 4.18 10.79
C PRO A 102 -7.40 5.23 11.89
N SER A 103 -6.47 5.00 12.79
CA SER A 103 -6.28 5.98 13.87
C SER A 103 -5.76 7.31 13.37
N HIS A 104 -5.14 7.35 12.18
CA HIS A 104 -4.66 8.59 11.61
C HIS A 104 -5.68 9.17 10.61
N GLY A 105 -6.69 8.40 10.22
CA GLY A 105 -7.75 8.89 9.33
C GLY A 105 -7.31 9.10 7.90
N VAL A 106 -6.25 8.45 7.46
CA VAL A 106 -5.71 8.66 6.11
C VAL A 106 -5.22 7.37 5.49
N VAL A 107 -5.01 7.43 4.17
CA VAL A 107 -4.22 6.42 3.49
C VAL A 107 -2.85 7.05 3.28
N TYR A 108 -1.82 6.27 3.54
CA TYR A 108 -0.45 6.66 3.28
C TYR A 108 0.04 5.89 2.07
N ILE A 109 0.64 6.60 1.12
CA ILE A 109 1.27 5.95 -0.02
C ILE A 109 2.72 6.43 -0.09
N SER A 110 3.59 5.67 -0.75
CA SER A 110 4.96 6.10 -0.90
C SER A 110 5.25 6.42 -2.36
N PHE A 111 6.02 7.47 -2.61
CA PHE A 111 6.33 7.86 -3.96
C PHE A 111 7.52 8.81 -3.95
N GLY A 112 8.52 8.52 -4.80
CA GLY A 112 9.66 9.41 -4.93
C GLY A 112 10.47 9.57 -3.66
N GLY A 113 10.54 8.56 -2.85
CA GLY A 113 11.31 8.61 -1.61
C GLY A 113 10.53 9.10 -0.40
N GLY A 114 9.34 9.61 -0.58
CA GLY A 114 8.57 10.17 0.52
C GLY A 114 7.28 9.43 0.81
N GLU A 115 6.71 9.70 1.97
CA GLU A 115 5.42 9.18 2.37
C GLU A 115 4.42 10.32 2.20
N HIS A 116 3.29 10.06 1.55
CA HIS A 116 2.27 11.05 1.30
C HIS A 116 0.95 10.57 1.85
N SER A 117 0.16 11.47 2.43
CA SER A 117 -1.10 11.07 3.04
C SER A 117 -2.28 11.77 2.39
N TYR A 118 -3.39 11.05 2.34
CA TYR A 118 -4.65 11.59 1.80
C TYR A 118 -5.78 11.17 2.72
N SER A 119 -6.69 12.08 3.00
CA SER A 119 -7.83 11.74 3.86
C SER A 119 -9.11 11.37 3.03
#